data_9773bf2db322b5bad89516785deca285
#
_entry.id   9773bf2db322b5bad89516785deca285
#
_cell.length_a   1.000
_cell.length_b   1.000
_cell.length_c   1.000
_cell.angle_alpha   90.00
_cell.angle_beta   90.00
_cell.angle_gamma   90.00
#
_symmetry.space_group_name_H-M   'P 1'
#
loop_
_entity.id
_entity.type
_entity.pdbx_description
1 polymer ?
#
loop_
_entity_poly.entity_id
_entity_poly.type
_entity_poly.pdbx_seq_one_letter_code
_entity_poly.pdbx_strand_id
1 'polypeptide(L)'
;VETGVNIHQILTSMGYSLKDFGREYRTKPIYRDSDNDTVLRIYKDSGFWVDFKENISGDFNSLVKMSLKLETEEQAKVWLKNNNFQHVVNKDEKPKMKEKKTFDKDLLLKLNKNHDYWINRGVEEQVIKEFQGGIASAGKMKDRYVFPIFNSKNEITGFSGRDITNKSKIKWKHLGDKSSWCYPTFMNLEKIKETKEVFLIESIGDCLSLYQAGVKNTIVTFGLEISISILNLLLKIDPNKIYISFNNDSQKNNAGNEACEKGMNKLLRYFDSRQ
;
A
#
# COMPACT_ATOMS: atom_id res chain seq x y z
N VAL A 1 42.20 1.71 11.07
CA VAL A 1 40.88 1.15 10.78
C VAL A 1 40.44 1.81 9.48
N GLU A 2 40.60 1.13 8.36
CA GLU A 2 40.07 1.60 7.06
C GLU A 2 38.54 1.53 7.15
N THR A 3 37.90 2.69 7.20
CA THR A 3 36.45 2.81 7.10
C THR A 3 36.04 2.51 5.69
N GLY A 4 35.44 1.36 5.44
CA GLY A 4 34.90 1.00 4.13
C GLY A 4 33.83 2.00 3.68
N VAL A 5 33.71 2.19 2.37
CA VAL A 5 32.74 3.07 1.73
C VAL A 5 31.33 2.49 1.94
N ASN A 6 30.37 3.29 2.37
CA ASN A 6 29.01 2.86 2.66
C ASN A 6 28.07 2.97 1.44
N ILE A 7 26.86 2.42 1.56
CA ILE A 7 25.84 2.43 0.50
C ILE A 7 25.57 3.85 -0.03
N HIS A 8 25.49 4.88 0.85
CA HIS A 8 25.25 6.25 0.45
C HIS A 8 26.35 6.76 -0.50
N GLN A 9 27.61 6.55 -0.12
CA GLN A 9 28.75 7.01 -0.90
C GLN A 9 28.81 6.33 -2.28
N ILE A 10 28.53 5.01 -2.34
CA ILE A 10 28.48 4.29 -3.61
C ILE A 10 27.34 4.80 -4.50
N LEU A 11 26.13 4.96 -3.95
CA LEU A 11 25.01 5.48 -4.74
C LEU A 11 25.29 6.89 -5.28
N THR A 12 25.86 7.75 -4.45
CA THR A 12 26.23 9.12 -4.85
C THR A 12 27.31 9.10 -5.93
N SER A 13 28.31 8.22 -5.81
CA SER A 13 29.37 8.08 -6.82
C SER A 13 28.85 7.57 -8.18
N MET A 14 27.75 6.80 -8.17
CA MET A 14 27.08 6.37 -9.39
C MET A 14 26.17 7.45 -10.00
N GLY A 15 25.97 8.59 -9.32
CA GLY A 15 25.15 9.69 -9.81
C GLY A 15 23.72 9.74 -9.28
N TYR A 16 23.39 8.96 -8.25
CA TYR A 16 22.08 9.05 -7.61
C TYR A 16 21.93 10.32 -6.76
N SER A 17 20.80 11.02 -6.93
CA SER A 17 20.37 12.10 -6.03
C SER A 17 19.44 11.51 -4.97
N LEU A 18 19.95 11.33 -3.75
CA LEU A 18 19.26 10.58 -2.70
C LEU A 18 18.42 11.49 -1.80
N LYS A 19 17.17 11.12 -1.58
CA LYS A 19 16.32 11.68 -0.52
C LYS A 19 16.31 10.73 0.67
N ASP A 20 16.58 11.26 1.88
CA ASP A 20 16.66 10.47 3.11
C ASP A 20 15.27 10.31 3.75
N PHE A 21 14.84 9.05 3.93
CA PHE A 21 13.59 8.67 4.59
C PHE A 21 13.84 7.77 5.81
N GLY A 22 14.84 8.09 6.61
CA GLY A 22 15.17 7.37 7.82
C GLY A 22 15.87 6.03 7.54
N ARG A 23 15.14 4.93 7.40
CA ARG A 23 15.70 3.60 7.12
C ARG A 23 16.00 3.33 5.64
N GLU A 24 15.61 4.23 4.76
CA GLU A 24 15.72 4.05 3.32
C GLU A 24 16.10 5.35 2.63
N TYR A 25 16.70 5.22 1.45
CA TYR A 25 16.82 6.29 0.48
C TYR A 25 15.72 6.16 -0.56
N ARG A 26 15.27 7.30 -1.08
CA ARG A 26 14.40 7.40 -2.24
C ARG A 26 15.09 8.21 -3.30
N THR A 27 14.91 7.78 -4.55
CA THR A 27 15.50 8.46 -5.70
C THR A 27 14.79 8.02 -6.98
N LYS A 28 15.06 8.68 -8.08
CA LYS A 28 14.76 8.14 -9.42
C LYS A 28 15.86 7.17 -9.85
N PRO A 29 15.50 6.10 -10.59
CA PRO A 29 16.51 5.21 -11.18
C PRO A 29 17.35 5.95 -12.20
N ILE A 30 18.65 5.58 -12.32
CA ILE A 30 19.55 6.07 -13.36
C ILE A 30 19.68 5.11 -14.54
N TYR A 31 19.16 3.89 -14.42
CA TYR A 31 19.19 2.86 -15.46
C TYR A 31 18.02 2.96 -16.47
N ARG A 32 17.06 3.83 -16.21
CA ARG A 32 15.92 4.16 -17.08
C ARG A 32 15.44 5.59 -16.85
N ASP A 33 14.66 6.13 -17.75
CA ASP A 33 14.00 7.43 -17.58
C ASP A 33 12.89 7.36 -16.54
N SER A 34 12.81 8.39 -15.71
CA SER A 34 11.77 8.56 -14.69
C SER A 34 11.64 10.02 -14.28
N ASP A 35 10.42 10.51 -14.22
CA ASP A 35 10.10 11.84 -13.71
C ASP A 35 9.90 11.84 -12.19
N ASN A 36 9.68 10.65 -11.61
CA ASN A 36 9.45 10.47 -10.18
C ASN A 36 10.77 10.19 -9.45
N ASP A 37 11.21 11.14 -8.63
CA ASP A 37 12.47 11.10 -7.88
C ASP A 37 12.37 10.31 -6.55
N THR A 38 11.28 9.60 -6.33
CA THR A 38 11.04 8.76 -5.14
C THR A 38 10.61 7.33 -5.49
N VAL A 39 10.56 6.98 -6.77
CA VAL A 39 10.04 5.69 -7.24
C VAL A 39 10.96 4.51 -6.93
N LEU A 40 12.27 4.75 -6.80
CA LEU A 40 13.25 3.76 -6.41
C LEU A 40 13.53 3.87 -4.92
N ARG A 41 13.26 2.78 -4.18
CA ARG A 41 13.58 2.62 -2.76
C ARG A 41 14.85 1.80 -2.61
N ILE A 42 15.73 2.23 -1.70
CA ILE A 42 16.95 1.51 -1.36
C ILE A 42 17.09 1.50 0.17
N TYR A 43 17.12 0.32 0.77
CA TYR A 43 17.30 0.18 2.22
C TYR A 43 18.76 0.42 2.61
N LYS A 44 18.98 1.24 3.65
CA LYS A 44 20.32 1.66 4.09
C LYS A 44 21.14 0.55 4.71
N ASP A 45 20.47 -0.41 5.35
CA ASP A 45 21.09 -1.52 6.08
C ASP A 45 21.50 -2.69 5.18
N SER A 46 20.72 -2.97 4.14
CA SER A 46 20.90 -4.14 3.30
C SER A 46 21.26 -3.81 1.85
N GLY A 47 21.03 -2.57 1.41
CA GLY A 47 21.10 -2.22 0.00
C GLY A 47 20.01 -2.89 -0.85
N PHE A 48 19.08 -3.65 -0.25
CA PHE A 48 17.92 -4.18 -0.97
C PHE A 48 17.11 -3.03 -1.55
N TRP A 49 16.66 -3.19 -2.79
CA TRP A 49 15.98 -2.13 -3.51
C TRP A 49 14.69 -2.59 -4.18
N VAL A 50 13.81 -1.64 -4.42
CA VAL A 50 12.54 -1.84 -5.12
C VAL A 50 12.28 -0.67 -6.04
N ASP A 51 12.10 -0.92 -7.33
CA ASP A 51 11.54 0.03 -8.28
C ASP A 51 10.04 -0.24 -8.40
N PHE A 52 9.23 0.68 -7.89
CA PHE A 52 7.78 0.50 -7.82
C PHE A 52 7.09 0.62 -9.17
N LYS A 53 7.66 1.36 -10.12
CA LYS A 53 7.08 1.54 -11.46
C LYS A 53 7.22 0.25 -12.28
N GLU A 54 8.43 -0.29 -12.32
CA GLU A 54 8.72 -1.52 -13.08
C GLU A 54 8.35 -2.80 -12.32
N ASN A 55 8.05 -2.69 -11.02
CA ASN A 55 7.77 -3.83 -10.14
C ASN A 55 8.93 -4.83 -10.07
N ILE A 56 10.15 -4.34 -10.05
CA ILE A 56 11.37 -5.12 -9.91
C ILE A 56 12.07 -4.78 -8.60
N SER A 57 12.80 -5.74 -8.08
CA SER A 57 13.56 -5.61 -6.85
C SER A 57 14.77 -6.52 -6.85
N GLY A 58 15.74 -6.22 -6.00
CA GLY A 58 16.94 -7.05 -5.90
C GLY A 58 17.87 -6.64 -4.77
N ASP A 59 19.02 -7.30 -4.70
CA ASP A 59 20.11 -6.95 -3.82
C ASP A 59 20.96 -5.79 -4.38
N PHE A 60 21.93 -5.34 -3.60
CA PHE A 60 22.75 -4.20 -3.98
C PHE A 60 23.63 -4.47 -5.23
N ASN A 61 24.06 -5.72 -5.44
CA ASN A 61 24.84 -6.09 -6.63
C ASN A 61 24.01 -5.94 -7.91
N SER A 62 22.74 -6.37 -7.84
CA SER A 62 21.81 -6.24 -8.98
C SER A 62 21.49 -4.77 -9.29
N LEU A 63 21.39 -3.90 -8.27
CA LEU A 63 21.24 -2.46 -8.49
C LEU A 63 22.47 -1.86 -9.19
N VAL A 64 23.67 -2.18 -8.70
CA VAL A 64 24.91 -1.71 -9.31
C VAL A 64 25.04 -2.19 -10.75
N LYS A 65 24.74 -3.48 -11.00
CA LYS A 65 24.70 -4.04 -12.35
C LYS A 65 23.82 -3.23 -13.29
N MET A 66 22.56 -2.98 -12.88
CA MET A 66 21.61 -2.25 -13.71
C MET A 66 22.03 -0.78 -13.90
N SER A 67 22.47 -0.12 -12.84
CA SER A 67 22.85 1.29 -12.84
C SER A 67 24.05 1.59 -13.74
N LEU A 68 25.01 0.69 -13.76
CA LEU A 68 26.23 0.79 -14.55
C LEU A 68 26.15 0.05 -15.90
N LYS A 69 24.99 -0.54 -16.21
CA LYS A 69 24.75 -1.32 -17.43
C LYS A 69 25.76 -2.45 -17.64
N LEU A 70 26.13 -3.14 -16.54
CA LEU A 70 27.05 -4.26 -16.57
C LEU A 70 26.35 -5.53 -17.06
N GLU A 71 27.09 -6.44 -17.69
CA GLU A 71 26.51 -7.67 -18.24
C GLU A 71 26.19 -8.70 -17.15
N THR A 72 27.04 -8.79 -16.12
CA THR A 72 26.93 -9.81 -15.06
C THR A 72 26.97 -9.21 -13.65
N GLU A 73 26.43 -9.93 -12.67
CA GLU A 73 26.54 -9.58 -11.25
C GLU A 73 27.97 -9.69 -10.73
N GLU A 74 28.78 -10.58 -11.31
CA GLU A 74 30.20 -10.72 -10.95
C GLU A 74 30.97 -9.44 -11.30
N GLN A 75 30.70 -8.81 -12.43
CA GLN A 75 31.27 -7.51 -12.76
C GLN A 75 30.88 -6.43 -11.75
N ALA A 76 29.63 -6.44 -11.26
CA ALA A 76 29.19 -5.52 -10.22
C ALA A 76 29.93 -5.75 -8.89
N LYS A 77 30.14 -7.02 -8.49
CA LYS A 77 30.93 -7.37 -7.30
C LYS A 77 32.39 -6.90 -7.43
N VAL A 78 33.02 -7.11 -8.58
CA VAL A 78 34.38 -6.62 -8.85
C VAL A 78 34.43 -5.11 -8.78
N TRP A 79 33.48 -4.40 -9.38
CA TRP A 79 33.40 -2.97 -9.33
C TRP A 79 33.26 -2.46 -7.88
N LEU A 80 32.36 -3.04 -7.10
CA LEU A 80 32.18 -2.71 -5.68
C LEU A 80 33.47 -2.92 -4.88
N LYS A 81 34.17 -4.03 -5.09
CA LYS A 81 35.46 -4.32 -4.45
C LYS A 81 36.51 -3.28 -4.80
N ASN A 82 36.61 -2.90 -6.06
CA ASN A 82 37.57 -1.90 -6.54
C ASN A 82 37.29 -0.48 -6.01
N ASN A 83 36.05 -0.22 -5.60
CA ASN A 83 35.64 1.03 -4.96
C ASN A 83 35.65 0.94 -3.42
N ASN A 84 36.35 -0.03 -2.84
CA ASN A 84 36.49 -0.25 -1.39
C ASN A 84 35.14 -0.40 -0.65
N PHE A 85 34.12 -0.89 -1.36
CA PHE A 85 32.84 -1.12 -0.73
C PHE A 85 32.93 -2.34 0.20
N GLN A 86 32.81 -2.07 1.49
CA GLN A 86 32.72 -3.09 2.53
C GLN A 86 31.33 -3.08 3.14
N HIS A 87 30.41 -3.77 2.51
CA HIS A 87 29.13 -4.08 3.13
C HIS A 87 29.24 -5.48 3.76
N VAL A 88 29.23 -5.52 5.06
CA VAL A 88 29.01 -6.79 5.79
C VAL A 88 27.55 -7.15 5.60
N VAL A 89 27.26 -7.87 4.54
CA VAL A 89 25.94 -8.49 4.38
C VAL A 89 25.90 -9.58 5.44
N ASN A 90 25.19 -9.32 6.53
CA ASN A 90 24.70 -10.42 7.37
C ASN A 90 23.79 -11.27 6.47
N LYS A 91 24.35 -12.37 5.96
CA LYS A 91 23.66 -13.30 5.03
C LYS A 91 22.39 -13.91 5.59
N ASP A 92 22.12 -13.67 6.88
CA ASP A 92 21.04 -14.35 7.61
C ASP A 92 19.77 -13.52 7.78
N GLU A 93 19.76 -12.26 7.36
CA GLU A 93 18.57 -11.42 7.41
C GLU A 93 18.14 -10.93 6.02
N LYS A 94 17.79 -11.85 5.11
CA LYS A 94 16.68 -11.55 4.21
C LYS A 94 15.53 -11.19 5.14
N PRO A 95 14.94 -9.97 5.07
CA PRO A 95 13.75 -9.70 5.84
C PRO A 95 12.79 -10.83 5.49
N LYS A 96 12.56 -11.76 6.43
CA LYS A 96 11.58 -12.83 6.25
C LYS A 96 10.31 -12.07 5.94
N MET A 97 9.90 -12.06 4.68
CA MET A 97 8.56 -11.62 4.31
C MET A 97 7.68 -12.52 5.16
N LYS A 98 7.09 -11.93 6.21
CA LYS A 98 6.11 -12.65 7.02
C LYS A 98 5.12 -13.21 6.01
N GLU A 99 5.03 -14.52 5.91
CA GLU A 99 4.05 -15.17 5.05
C GLU A 99 2.73 -14.50 5.38
N LYS A 100 2.14 -13.84 4.39
CA LYS A 100 0.88 -13.14 4.58
C LYS A 100 -0.13 -14.23 4.88
N LYS A 101 -0.59 -14.31 6.13
CA LYS A 101 -1.63 -15.26 6.52
C LYS A 101 -2.84 -15.03 5.66
N THR A 102 -3.22 -16.05 4.91
CA THR A 102 -4.45 -16.07 4.13
C THR A 102 -5.53 -16.81 4.91
N PHE A 103 -6.76 -16.51 4.60
CA PHE A 103 -7.94 -17.16 5.17
C PHE A 103 -8.61 -18.00 4.11
N ASP A 104 -9.20 -19.11 4.53
CA ASP A 104 -9.96 -19.99 3.65
C ASP A 104 -11.21 -19.28 3.10
N LYS A 105 -11.47 -19.43 1.79
CA LYS A 105 -12.67 -18.91 1.13
C LYS A 105 -13.95 -19.53 1.65
N ASP A 106 -13.92 -20.76 2.18
CA ASP A 106 -15.06 -21.42 2.77
C ASP A 106 -15.66 -20.65 3.98
N LEU A 107 -14.88 -19.75 4.57
CA LEU A 107 -15.40 -18.84 5.59
C LEU A 107 -16.51 -17.92 5.07
N LEU A 108 -16.54 -17.61 3.77
CA LEU A 108 -17.59 -16.80 3.16
C LEU A 108 -18.93 -17.53 3.10
N LEU A 109 -18.91 -18.85 3.02
CA LEU A 109 -20.13 -19.70 3.03
C LEU A 109 -20.82 -19.68 4.39
N LYS A 110 -20.08 -19.36 5.46
CA LYS A 110 -20.60 -19.28 6.83
C LYS A 110 -21.25 -17.93 7.16
N LEU A 111 -21.16 -16.97 6.25
CA LEU A 111 -21.76 -15.65 6.43
C LEU A 111 -23.26 -15.69 6.05
N ASN A 112 -24.13 -15.22 6.93
CA ASN A 112 -25.53 -15.01 6.59
C ASN A 112 -25.66 -13.86 5.59
N LYS A 113 -26.33 -14.12 4.47
CA LYS A 113 -26.51 -13.19 3.34
C LYS A 113 -27.71 -12.25 3.52
N ASN A 114 -28.11 -11.94 4.75
CA ASN A 114 -29.02 -10.85 5.01
C ASN A 114 -28.28 -9.51 4.83
N HIS A 115 -28.76 -8.68 3.92
CA HIS A 115 -28.16 -7.40 3.52
C HIS A 115 -28.94 -6.18 4.03
N ASP A 116 -29.99 -6.37 4.83
CA ASP A 116 -30.92 -5.33 5.27
C ASP A 116 -30.22 -4.12 5.90
N TYR A 117 -29.12 -4.35 6.65
CA TYR A 117 -28.36 -3.27 7.27
C TYR A 117 -27.86 -2.23 6.26
N TRP A 118 -27.38 -2.68 5.12
CA TRP A 118 -26.86 -1.79 4.08
C TRP A 118 -27.96 -1.30 3.14
N ILE A 119 -28.96 -2.13 2.84
CA ILE A 119 -30.15 -1.74 2.05
C ILE A 119 -30.89 -0.60 2.74
N ASN A 120 -31.11 -0.70 4.06
CA ASN A 120 -31.73 0.36 4.85
C ASN A 120 -30.88 1.64 4.95
N ARG A 121 -29.63 1.61 4.49
CA ARG A 121 -28.73 2.76 4.35
C ARG A 121 -28.63 3.26 2.91
N GLY A 122 -29.48 2.76 2.02
CA GLY A 122 -29.56 3.19 0.62
C GLY A 122 -28.55 2.54 -0.30
N VAL A 123 -27.88 1.44 0.11
CA VAL A 123 -26.98 0.70 -0.76
C VAL A 123 -27.75 -0.39 -1.50
N GLU A 124 -27.63 -0.44 -2.81
CA GLU A 124 -28.26 -1.43 -3.65
C GLU A 124 -27.73 -2.85 -3.35
N GLU A 125 -28.64 -3.81 -3.30
CA GLU A 125 -28.31 -5.20 -2.99
C GLU A 125 -27.26 -5.79 -3.94
N GLN A 126 -27.33 -5.42 -5.23
CA GLN A 126 -26.39 -5.88 -6.23
C GLN A 126 -24.96 -5.42 -5.90
N VAL A 127 -24.78 -4.15 -5.51
CA VAL A 127 -23.48 -3.62 -5.07
C VAL A 127 -22.94 -4.39 -3.88
N ILE A 128 -23.79 -4.63 -2.88
CA ILE A 128 -23.40 -5.37 -1.67
C ILE A 128 -22.94 -6.80 -2.01
N LYS A 129 -23.61 -7.46 -2.94
CA LYS A 129 -23.26 -8.82 -3.39
C LYS A 129 -21.91 -8.86 -4.10
N GLU A 130 -21.57 -7.84 -4.91
CA GLU A 130 -20.26 -7.75 -5.56
C GLU A 130 -19.12 -7.71 -4.53
N PHE A 131 -19.33 -7.07 -3.38
CA PHE A 131 -18.34 -7.01 -2.30
C PHE A 131 -18.32 -8.27 -1.41
N GLN A 132 -19.14 -9.27 -1.69
CA GLN A 132 -19.17 -10.60 -1.09
C GLN A 132 -19.36 -10.60 0.46
N GLY A 133 -19.96 -9.56 0.99
CA GLY A 133 -20.17 -9.41 2.43
C GLY A 133 -21.29 -10.30 2.98
N GLY A 134 -21.41 -10.32 4.31
CA GLY A 134 -22.49 -10.98 5.04
C GLY A 134 -22.30 -10.89 6.55
N ILE A 135 -23.32 -11.32 7.31
CA ILE A 135 -23.33 -11.25 8.77
C ILE A 135 -22.65 -12.47 9.37
N ALA A 136 -21.67 -12.26 10.24
CA ALA A 136 -21.02 -13.33 10.98
C ALA A 136 -21.86 -13.71 12.22
N SER A 137 -22.25 -14.97 12.32
CA SER A 137 -23.04 -15.52 13.44
C SER A 137 -22.18 -15.99 14.62
N ALA A 138 -20.87 -16.13 14.44
CA ALA A 138 -19.96 -16.68 15.44
C ALA A 138 -18.55 -16.06 15.38
N GLY A 139 -17.72 -16.41 16.36
CA GLY A 139 -16.30 -16.06 16.42
C GLY A 139 -16.03 -14.58 16.72
N LYS A 140 -14.83 -14.14 16.36
CA LYS A 140 -14.33 -12.77 16.66
C LYS A 140 -15.14 -11.66 15.98
N MET A 141 -15.89 -11.99 14.92
CA MET A 141 -16.69 -11.07 14.11
C MET A 141 -18.20 -11.23 14.35
N LYS A 142 -18.61 -12.01 15.36
CA LYS A 142 -20.02 -12.20 15.68
C LYS A 142 -20.77 -10.87 15.75
N ASP A 143 -22.01 -10.87 15.24
CA ASP A 143 -22.94 -9.74 15.21
C ASP A 143 -22.42 -8.53 14.40
N ARG A 144 -21.54 -8.79 13.43
CA ARG A 144 -21.03 -7.78 12.50
C ARG A 144 -21.35 -8.15 11.05
N TYR A 145 -21.60 -7.14 10.26
CA TYR A 145 -21.59 -7.30 8.82
C TYR A 145 -20.14 -7.25 8.35
N VAL A 146 -19.68 -8.33 7.73
CA VAL A 146 -18.27 -8.58 7.44
C VAL A 146 -18.00 -8.56 5.94
N PHE A 147 -16.97 -7.86 5.52
CA PHE A 147 -16.45 -7.86 4.16
C PHE A 147 -15.09 -8.57 4.13
N PRO A 148 -14.88 -9.50 3.17
CA PRO A 148 -13.57 -10.10 2.93
C PRO A 148 -12.62 -9.08 2.29
N ILE A 149 -11.37 -9.12 2.68
CA ILE A 149 -10.31 -8.29 2.11
C ILE A 149 -9.44 -9.16 1.22
N PHE A 150 -9.55 -8.97 -0.08
CA PHE A 150 -8.79 -9.71 -1.08
C PHE A 150 -7.49 -8.98 -1.44
N ASN A 151 -6.43 -9.74 -1.66
CA ASN A 151 -5.20 -9.25 -2.28
C ASN A 151 -5.26 -9.33 -3.82
N SER A 152 -4.19 -8.93 -4.51
CA SER A 152 -4.09 -8.98 -5.97
C SER A 152 -4.12 -10.39 -6.57
N LYS A 153 -3.96 -11.43 -5.75
CA LYS A 153 -4.05 -12.86 -6.17
C LYS A 153 -5.43 -13.45 -5.88
N ASN A 154 -6.41 -12.63 -5.50
CA ASN A 154 -7.74 -13.06 -5.09
C ASN A 154 -7.75 -14.02 -3.88
N GLU A 155 -6.79 -13.85 -2.95
CA GLU A 155 -6.72 -14.55 -1.67
C GLU A 155 -7.26 -13.64 -0.58
N ILE A 156 -7.99 -14.21 0.40
CA ILE A 156 -8.50 -13.44 1.55
C ILE A 156 -7.35 -13.22 2.54
N THR A 157 -6.96 -11.97 2.75
CA THR A 157 -5.91 -11.57 3.69
C THR A 157 -6.46 -10.99 4.99
N GLY A 158 -7.77 -10.83 5.07
CA GLY A 158 -8.42 -10.32 6.27
C GLY A 158 -9.92 -10.15 6.10
N PHE A 159 -10.52 -9.64 7.16
CA PHE A 159 -11.94 -9.28 7.22
C PHE A 159 -12.12 -7.94 7.91
N SER A 160 -13.02 -7.12 7.39
CA SER A 160 -13.45 -5.88 8.01
C SER A 160 -14.94 -5.98 8.36
N GLY A 161 -15.28 -5.83 9.64
CA GLY A 161 -16.63 -6.05 10.16
C GLY A 161 -17.25 -4.80 10.78
N ARG A 162 -18.39 -4.35 10.25
CA ARG A 162 -19.22 -3.28 10.80
C ARG A 162 -20.14 -3.82 11.88
N ASP A 163 -20.14 -3.20 13.05
CA ASP A 163 -21.17 -3.47 14.07
C ASP A 163 -22.55 -3.05 13.55
N ILE A 164 -23.49 -3.99 13.51
CA ILE A 164 -24.86 -3.77 13.05
C ILE A 164 -25.86 -3.68 14.19
N THR A 165 -25.40 -3.92 15.43
CA THR A 165 -26.25 -3.93 16.62
C THR A 165 -26.32 -2.57 17.33
N ASN A 166 -25.41 -1.64 16.98
CA ASN A 166 -25.16 -0.38 17.67
C ASN A 166 -24.78 -0.51 19.17
N LYS A 167 -24.42 -1.71 19.61
CA LYS A 167 -24.04 -1.98 21.01
C LYS A 167 -22.53 -1.88 21.24
N SER A 168 -21.71 -2.02 20.19
CA SER A 168 -20.27 -1.97 20.31
C SER A 168 -19.74 -0.53 20.25
N LYS A 169 -18.84 -0.19 21.17
CA LYS A 169 -18.07 1.08 21.11
C LYS A 169 -17.18 1.14 19.85
N ILE A 170 -16.78 -0.05 19.34
CA ILE A 170 -15.93 -0.18 18.15
C ILE A 170 -16.84 -0.41 16.94
N LYS A 171 -17.07 0.63 16.14
CA LYS A 171 -17.93 0.56 14.95
C LYS A 171 -17.36 -0.39 13.89
N TRP A 172 -16.06 -0.30 13.57
CA TRP A 172 -15.37 -1.17 12.64
C TRP A 172 -14.31 -1.99 13.36
N LYS A 173 -14.34 -3.30 13.15
CA LYS A 173 -13.34 -4.25 13.68
C LYS A 173 -12.67 -4.96 12.52
N HIS A 174 -11.37 -5.13 12.64
CA HIS A 174 -10.54 -5.72 11.60
C HIS A 174 -9.91 -7.03 12.10
N LEU A 175 -9.84 -8.03 11.24
CA LEU A 175 -9.16 -9.30 11.45
C LEU A 175 -8.17 -9.51 10.31
N GLY A 176 -6.89 -9.57 10.63
CA GLY A 176 -5.78 -9.57 9.68
C GLY A 176 -4.88 -8.34 9.84
N ASP A 177 -3.88 -8.23 8.99
CA ASP A 177 -2.95 -7.10 9.02
C ASP A 177 -3.46 -5.94 8.13
N LYS A 178 -4.20 -5.03 8.74
CA LYS A 178 -4.76 -3.84 8.08
C LYS A 178 -3.69 -2.99 7.37
N SER A 179 -2.48 -2.95 7.88
CA SER A 179 -1.41 -2.13 7.30
C SER A 179 -0.96 -2.62 5.91
N SER A 180 -1.24 -3.88 5.59
CA SER A 180 -0.91 -4.51 4.31
C SER A 180 -2.03 -4.42 3.27
N TRP A 181 -3.20 -3.89 3.61
CA TRP A 181 -4.37 -3.91 2.74
C TRP A 181 -4.37 -2.77 1.74
N CYS A 182 -4.74 -3.11 0.49
CA CYS A 182 -5.11 -2.17 -0.57
C CYS A 182 -6.46 -2.63 -1.11
N TYR A 183 -7.54 -2.04 -0.65
CA TYR A 183 -8.91 -2.51 -0.91
C TYR A 183 -9.76 -1.41 -1.53
N PRO A 184 -10.61 -1.72 -2.47
CA PRO A 184 -10.91 -3.01 -3.12
C PRO A 184 -10.18 -3.20 -4.46
N THR A 185 -8.84 -3.24 -4.46
CA THR A 185 -8.01 -3.30 -5.68
C THR A 185 -8.35 -4.47 -6.61
N PHE A 186 -8.90 -5.57 -6.09
CA PHE A 186 -9.39 -6.69 -6.90
C PHE A 186 -10.54 -6.30 -7.84
N MET A 187 -11.23 -5.17 -7.58
CA MET A 187 -12.31 -4.64 -8.41
C MET A 187 -11.94 -3.32 -9.10
N ASN A 188 -11.22 -2.45 -8.38
CA ASN A 188 -11.06 -1.04 -8.74
C ASN A 188 -9.74 -0.73 -9.45
N LEU A 189 -8.76 -1.65 -9.43
CA LEU A 189 -7.41 -1.38 -9.90
C LEU A 189 -7.34 -0.97 -11.38
N GLU A 190 -8.09 -1.66 -12.23
CA GLU A 190 -8.09 -1.35 -13.67
C GLU A 190 -8.73 0.03 -13.94
N LYS A 191 -9.79 0.38 -13.18
CA LYS A 191 -10.41 1.70 -13.31
C LYS A 191 -9.46 2.82 -12.85
N ILE A 192 -8.71 2.60 -11.78
CA ILE A 192 -7.68 3.55 -11.32
C ILE A 192 -6.58 3.73 -12.38
N LYS A 193 -6.14 2.65 -13.02
CA LYS A 193 -5.13 2.73 -14.09
C LYS A 193 -5.65 3.44 -15.34
N GLU A 194 -6.91 3.21 -15.69
CA GLU A 194 -7.58 3.83 -16.84
C GLU A 194 -7.74 5.34 -16.63
N THR A 195 -8.31 5.74 -15.50
CA THR A 195 -8.59 7.14 -15.21
C THR A 195 -7.35 7.93 -14.79
N LYS A 196 -6.31 7.24 -14.28
CA LYS A 196 -5.17 7.87 -13.61
C LYS A 196 -5.57 8.77 -12.44
N GLU A 197 -6.73 8.50 -11.85
CA GLU A 197 -7.23 9.20 -10.68
C GLU A 197 -7.61 8.21 -9.59
N VAL A 198 -7.44 8.59 -8.33
CA VAL A 198 -7.77 7.76 -7.17
C VAL A 198 -8.37 8.55 -6.04
N PHE A 199 -9.44 8.03 -5.43
CA PHE A 199 -10.05 8.56 -4.22
C PHE A 199 -9.63 7.71 -3.02
N LEU A 200 -8.94 8.32 -2.07
CA LEU A 200 -8.63 7.71 -0.77
C LEU A 200 -9.77 8.02 0.20
N ILE A 201 -10.45 7.00 0.67
CA ILE A 201 -11.67 7.11 1.48
C ILE A 201 -11.52 6.36 2.79
N GLU A 202 -12.27 6.73 3.82
CA GLU A 202 -12.06 6.23 5.18
C GLU A 202 -12.55 4.80 5.40
N SER A 203 -13.73 4.45 4.87
CA SER A 203 -14.41 3.20 5.21
C SER A 203 -15.00 2.46 4.02
N ILE A 204 -15.31 1.16 4.21
CA ILE A 204 -16.04 0.38 3.20
C ILE A 204 -17.45 0.95 2.96
N GLY A 205 -18.08 1.56 3.97
CA GLY A 205 -19.38 2.20 3.79
C GLY A 205 -19.34 3.31 2.74
N ASP A 206 -18.31 4.17 2.79
CA ASP A 206 -18.07 5.21 1.80
C ASP A 206 -17.80 4.61 0.42
N CYS A 207 -17.02 3.50 0.40
CA CYS A 207 -16.71 2.77 -0.84
C CYS A 207 -17.98 2.24 -1.52
N LEU A 208 -18.90 1.64 -0.77
CA LEU A 208 -20.16 1.13 -1.31
C LEU A 208 -21.00 2.25 -1.95
N SER A 209 -21.13 3.38 -1.25
CA SER A 209 -21.89 4.53 -1.72
C SER A 209 -21.29 5.14 -2.99
N LEU A 210 -19.98 5.30 -3.04
CA LEU A 210 -19.27 5.81 -4.21
C LEU A 210 -19.34 4.83 -5.39
N TYR A 211 -19.17 3.53 -5.12
CA TYR A 211 -19.23 2.48 -6.14
C TYR A 211 -20.60 2.45 -6.82
N GLN A 212 -21.68 2.56 -6.03
CA GLN A 212 -23.06 2.67 -6.54
C GLN A 212 -23.27 3.92 -7.41
N ALA A 213 -22.64 5.03 -7.03
CA ALA A 213 -22.69 6.28 -7.80
C ALA A 213 -21.78 6.25 -9.05
N GLY A 214 -21.14 5.10 -9.37
CA GLY A 214 -20.25 4.93 -10.52
C GLY A 214 -18.80 5.34 -10.29
N VAL A 215 -18.43 5.82 -9.08
CA VAL A 215 -17.06 6.17 -8.73
C VAL A 215 -16.32 4.90 -8.28
N LYS A 216 -15.68 4.23 -9.23
CA LYS A 216 -15.04 2.92 -9.04
C LYS A 216 -13.51 2.99 -8.90
N ASN A 217 -12.93 4.16 -8.78
CA ASN A 217 -11.49 4.40 -8.62
C ASN A 217 -11.14 4.79 -7.18
N THR A 218 -11.68 4.06 -6.21
CA THR A 218 -11.52 4.29 -4.77
C THR A 218 -10.55 3.31 -4.12
N ILE A 219 -9.85 3.75 -3.06
CA ILE A 219 -9.08 2.91 -2.13
C ILE A 219 -9.45 3.26 -0.71
N VAL A 220 -9.80 2.25 0.08
CA VAL A 220 -10.17 2.38 1.50
C VAL A 220 -8.92 2.39 2.37
N THR A 221 -8.79 3.40 3.23
CA THR A 221 -7.67 3.52 4.18
C THR A 221 -7.91 2.79 5.51
N PHE A 222 -9.15 2.34 5.76
CA PHE A 222 -9.58 1.69 7.02
C PHE A 222 -9.33 2.53 8.26
N GLY A 223 -9.57 3.81 8.16
CA GLY A 223 -9.37 4.85 9.16
C GLY A 223 -8.62 6.03 8.58
N LEU A 224 -8.10 6.87 9.43
CA LEU A 224 -7.58 8.20 9.08
C LEU A 224 -6.09 8.22 8.65
N GLU A 225 -5.48 7.06 8.41
CA GLU A 225 -4.06 6.97 8.05
C GLU A 225 -3.84 6.28 6.70
N ILE A 226 -3.05 6.89 5.83
CA ILE A 226 -2.60 6.29 4.58
C ILE A 226 -1.46 5.31 4.91
N SER A 227 -1.70 4.01 4.75
CA SER A 227 -0.71 2.96 5.05
C SER A 227 0.45 2.97 4.05
N ILE A 228 1.57 2.34 4.44
CA ILE A 228 2.72 2.13 3.55
C ILE A 228 2.32 1.31 2.31
N SER A 229 1.44 0.33 2.47
CA SER A 229 0.98 -0.49 1.35
C SER A 229 0.17 0.31 0.33
N ILE A 230 -0.69 1.22 0.79
CA ILE A 230 -1.41 2.14 -0.10
C ILE A 230 -0.43 3.09 -0.79
N LEU A 231 0.52 3.67 -0.04
CA LEU A 231 1.54 4.54 -0.62
C LEU A 231 2.35 3.82 -1.71
N ASN A 232 2.79 2.59 -1.45
CA ASN A 232 3.51 1.78 -2.43
C ASN A 232 2.66 1.47 -3.66
N LEU A 233 1.36 1.22 -3.49
CA LEU A 233 0.45 1.04 -4.61
C LEU A 233 0.31 2.32 -5.44
N LEU A 234 0.16 3.48 -4.80
CA LEU A 234 0.08 4.77 -5.49
C LEU A 234 1.35 5.06 -6.28
N LEU A 235 2.53 4.83 -5.69
CA LEU A 235 3.81 4.99 -6.37
C LEU A 235 3.93 4.06 -7.60
N LYS A 236 3.38 2.85 -7.52
CA LYS A 236 3.38 1.89 -8.63
C LYS A 236 2.43 2.30 -9.76
N ILE A 237 1.25 2.82 -9.42
CA ILE A 237 0.24 3.24 -10.40
C ILE A 237 0.62 4.56 -11.05
N ASP A 238 1.27 5.44 -10.30
CA ASP A 238 1.63 6.81 -10.68
C ASP A 238 0.40 7.58 -11.21
N PRO A 239 -0.60 7.85 -10.35
CA PRO A 239 -1.82 8.52 -10.76
C PRO A 239 -1.54 10.01 -11.06
N ASN A 240 -2.33 10.59 -11.96
CA ASN A 240 -2.28 12.01 -12.25
C ASN A 240 -2.95 12.84 -11.15
N LYS A 241 -3.92 12.23 -10.43
CA LYS A 241 -4.64 12.88 -9.34
C LYS A 241 -4.95 11.94 -8.18
N ILE A 242 -4.70 12.43 -6.97
CA ILE A 242 -5.01 11.74 -5.72
C ILE A 242 -5.94 12.63 -4.90
N TYR A 243 -7.17 12.16 -4.69
CA TYR A 243 -8.16 12.84 -3.86
C TYR A 243 -8.19 12.19 -2.48
N ILE A 244 -7.95 12.96 -1.41
CA ILE A 244 -8.14 12.51 -0.04
C ILE A 244 -9.55 12.93 0.38
N SER A 245 -10.45 11.96 0.49
CA SER A 245 -11.88 12.17 0.75
C SER A 245 -12.27 11.53 2.08
N PHE A 246 -11.78 12.12 3.18
CA PHE A 246 -12.15 11.73 4.54
C PHE A 246 -13.38 12.51 5.01
N ASN A 247 -14.03 12.02 6.08
CA ASN A 247 -15.24 12.65 6.59
C ASN A 247 -14.95 14.05 7.12
N ASN A 248 -15.80 15.01 6.75
CA ASN A 248 -15.79 16.34 7.35
C ASN A 248 -16.49 16.29 8.71
N ASP A 249 -15.73 16.31 9.78
CA ASP A 249 -16.21 16.28 11.15
C ASP A 249 -15.85 17.57 11.93
N SER A 250 -15.76 18.70 11.23
CA SER A 250 -15.41 20.03 11.79
C SER A 250 -16.31 20.45 12.95
N GLN A 251 -17.57 19.98 12.96
CA GLN A 251 -18.53 20.26 14.04
C GLN A 251 -18.36 19.34 15.28
N LYS A 252 -17.41 18.40 15.25
CA LYS A 252 -17.13 17.46 16.34
C LYS A 252 -15.71 17.65 16.85
N ASN A 253 -14.82 16.72 16.51
CA ASN A 253 -13.43 16.71 16.97
C ASN A 253 -12.42 17.04 15.86
N ASN A 254 -12.89 17.39 14.66
CA ASN A 254 -12.11 17.75 13.48
C ASN A 254 -11.06 16.72 13.01
N ALA A 255 -11.17 15.46 13.49
CA ALA A 255 -10.16 14.44 13.26
C ALA A 255 -10.01 14.06 11.78
N GLY A 256 -11.11 14.05 11.02
CA GLY A 256 -11.09 13.76 9.58
C GLY A 256 -10.35 14.83 8.79
N ASN A 257 -10.61 16.12 9.08
CA ASN A 257 -9.94 17.23 8.40
C ASN A 257 -8.44 17.28 8.74
N GLU A 258 -8.07 17.10 10.01
CA GLU A 258 -6.66 17.00 10.44
C GLU A 258 -5.94 15.81 9.79
N ALA A 259 -6.63 14.68 9.65
CA ALA A 259 -6.06 13.50 8.99
C ALA A 259 -5.91 13.72 7.48
N CYS A 260 -6.81 14.45 6.86
CA CYS A 260 -6.70 14.85 5.46
C CYS A 260 -5.45 15.69 5.24
N GLU A 261 -5.20 16.69 6.08
CA GLU A 261 -4.01 17.53 6.03
C GLU A 261 -2.72 16.73 6.27
N LYS A 262 -2.71 15.84 7.28
CA LYS A 262 -1.57 14.93 7.54
C LYS A 262 -1.34 13.99 6.35
N GLY A 263 -2.41 13.47 5.76
CA GLY A 263 -2.35 12.62 4.57
C GLY A 263 -1.76 13.35 3.38
N MET A 264 -2.21 14.57 3.11
CA MET A 264 -1.69 15.43 2.06
C MET A 264 -0.19 15.69 2.28
N ASN A 265 0.21 16.12 3.47
CA ASN A 265 1.63 16.35 3.81
C ASN A 265 2.49 15.10 3.65
N LYS A 266 1.93 13.92 3.93
CA LYS A 266 2.61 12.63 3.68
C LYS A 266 2.79 12.36 2.19
N LEU A 267 1.76 12.58 1.38
CA LEU A 267 1.80 12.35 -0.06
C LEU A 267 2.71 13.33 -0.79
N LEU A 268 2.73 14.61 -0.39
CA LEU A 268 3.60 15.65 -0.97
C LEU A 268 5.11 15.35 -0.84
N ARG A 269 5.50 14.37 -0.02
CA ARG A 269 6.88 13.89 0.04
C ARG A 269 7.23 12.95 -1.12
N TYR A 270 6.25 12.50 -1.89
CA TYR A 270 6.38 11.48 -2.92
C TYR A 270 5.78 11.87 -4.27
N PHE A 271 4.82 12.78 -4.26
CA PHE A 271 4.05 13.22 -5.42
C PHE A 271 4.13 14.73 -5.59
N ASP A 272 3.96 15.21 -6.81
CA ASP A 272 3.86 16.65 -7.08
C ASP A 272 2.56 17.22 -6.49
N SER A 273 2.60 18.49 -6.05
CA SER A 273 1.42 19.17 -5.46
C SER A 273 0.26 19.34 -6.45
N ARG A 274 0.48 19.10 -7.74
CA ARG A 274 -0.56 19.12 -8.78
C ARG A 274 -1.22 17.76 -9.00
N GLN A 275 -0.67 16.69 -8.42
CA GLN A 275 -1.26 15.36 -8.42
C GLN A 275 -2.22 15.21 -7.24
#